data_9ab142d9e26ac221d9c007f0b2310b6e
#
_entry.id   9ab142d9e26ac221d9c007f0b2310b6e
#
_cell.length_a   1.000
_cell.length_b   1.000
_cell.length_c   1.000
_cell.angle_alpha   90.00
_cell.angle_beta   90.00
_cell.angle_gamma   90.00
#
_symmetry.space_group_name_H-M   'P 1'
#
loop_
_entity.id
_entity.type
_entity.pdbx_description
1 polymer ?
#
loop_
_entity_poly.entity_id
_entity_poly.type
_entity_poly.pdbx_seq_one_letter_code
_entity_poly.pdbx_strand_id
1 'polypeptide(L)'
;MNIESKLKQKNLKCSGCTACFAICPKDAITMQADLEGFKYPVIDKNKCIDCGLCCKVCPLENMYGNFVEDKTSFACSAKDENFTKQSSSGGVFGILANMYIKEQAVIYGAAFDDNWNVCHIRADKKDELKRLYTSKYVQSDMGNAFRQVKGDLDNGKKVLFAGTPCQVAGLKSYLQKDYLNLLSVDFICHGVPSPLVWQRYIIAMEKKLNNKITEISFRDKKDGWKNYYFKLSTANGDVFYEKHGENIYMKGFLKDLYLRPSCYDCKFKTLHRASDITLADFWGIEKIIPEINVEKGVSLCWASSEKGDTILDKALKQTIYEQVDLNEAIKHNPSAITSVKRLSLIHI
;
A
#
# COMPACT_ATOMS: atom_id res chain seq x y z
N MET A 1 20.92 22.63 3.19
CA MET A 1 20.81 21.34 3.93
C MET A 1 20.06 20.34 3.08
N ASN A 2 20.61 19.17 2.88
CA ASN A 2 20.02 18.09 2.08
C ASN A 2 19.30 17.04 2.97
N ILE A 3 18.59 16.08 2.33
CA ILE A 3 17.75 15.11 3.03
C ILE A 3 18.52 14.14 3.93
N GLU A 4 19.75 13.71 3.57
CA GLU A 4 20.55 12.83 4.42
C GLU A 4 20.91 13.53 5.74
N SER A 5 21.41 14.76 5.63
CA SER A 5 21.75 15.59 6.80
C SER A 5 20.52 15.82 7.68
N LYS A 6 19.36 16.12 7.07
CA LYS A 6 18.11 16.33 7.78
C LYS A 6 17.65 15.08 8.56
N LEU A 7 17.64 13.93 7.90
CA LEU A 7 17.23 12.66 8.52
C LEU A 7 18.12 12.33 9.72
N LYS A 8 19.44 12.52 9.58
CA LYS A 8 20.43 12.24 10.61
C LYS A 8 20.29 13.20 11.80
N GLN A 9 20.28 14.53 11.54
CA GLN A 9 20.22 15.55 12.58
C GLN A 9 18.95 15.49 13.42
N LYS A 10 17.80 15.17 12.80
CA LYS A 10 16.50 15.09 13.48
C LYS A 10 16.12 13.67 13.90
N ASN A 11 17.02 12.71 13.74
CA ASN A 11 16.77 11.29 14.02
C ASN A 11 15.46 10.77 13.39
N LEU A 12 15.16 11.22 12.17
CA LEU A 12 13.93 10.84 11.47
C LEU A 12 14.09 9.47 10.80
N LYS A 13 13.14 8.59 11.05
CA LYS A 13 13.11 7.26 10.43
C LYS A 13 12.47 7.34 9.04
N CYS A 14 13.28 7.34 7.99
CA CYS A 14 12.84 7.42 6.61
C CYS A 14 11.88 6.30 6.24
N SER A 15 10.70 6.63 5.68
CA SER A 15 9.70 5.66 5.20
C SER A 15 10.00 5.07 3.81
N GLY A 16 10.98 5.62 3.08
CA GLY A 16 11.31 5.20 1.72
C GLY A 16 10.29 5.63 0.65
N CYS A 17 9.53 6.68 0.89
CA CYS A 17 8.47 7.15 -0.03
C CYS A 17 8.99 7.72 -1.36
N THR A 18 10.29 8.03 -1.48
CA THR A 18 10.98 8.55 -2.67
C THR A 18 10.63 9.99 -3.11
N ALA A 19 9.85 10.76 -2.35
CA ALA A 19 9.54 12.14 -2.71
C ALA A 19 10.79 13.01 -2.93
N CYS A 20 11.81 12.85 -2.07
CA CYS A 20 13.09 13.54 -2.18
C CYS A 20 13.88 13.19 -3.45
N PHE A 21 13.83 11.91 -3.86
CA PHE A 21 14.41 11.43 -5.12
C PHE A 21 13.68 12.05 -6.32
N ALA A 22 12.35 12.01 -6.32
CA ALA A 22 11.53 12.47 -7.42
C ALA A 22 11.67 13.98 -7.68
N ILE A 23 11.80 14.80 -6.61
CA ILE A 23 11.86 16.27 -6.72
C ILE A 23 13.23 16.79 -7.11
N CYS A 24 14.30 16.00 -7.06
CA CYS A 24 15.65 16.49 -7.27
C CYS A 24 15.86 16.95 -8.72
N PRO A 25 16.10 18.27 -8.98
CA PRO A 25 16.23 18.79 -10.34
C PRO A 25 17.58 18.46 -11.00
N LYS A 26 18.54 17.94 -10.20
CA LYS A 26 19.89 17.58 -10.64
C LYS A 26 20.13 16.07 -10.64
N ASP A 27 19.07 15.26 -10.37
CA ASP A 27 19.19 13.80 -10.18
C ASP A 27 20.37 13.40 -9.27
N ALA A 28 20.61 14.23 -8.25
CA ALA A 28 21.68 14.04 -7.28
C ALA A 28 21.33 13.04 -6.17
N ILE A 29 20.11 12.46 -6.18
CA ILE A 29 19.64 11.53 -5.16
C ILE A 29 19.44 10.17 -5.81
N THR A 30 20.04 9.12 -5.22
CA THR A 30 19.78 7.72 -5.55
C THR A 30 19.14 7.03 -4.35
N MET A 31 18.33 6.02 -4.60
CA MET A 31 17.73 5.20 -3.55
C MET A 31 18.52 3.90 -3.43
N GLN A 32 19.35 3.77 -2.39
CA GLN A 32 20.23 2.61 -2.19
C GLN A 32 19.71 1.72 -1.07
N ALA A 33 19.83 0.39 -1.26
CA ALA A 33 19.42 -0.59 -0.28
C ALA A 33 20.45 -0.68 0.86
N ASP A 34 19.94 -0.79 2.09
CA ASP A 34 20.73 -1.18 3.26
C ASP A 34 20.92 -2.70 3.34
N LEU A 35 21.50 -3.19 4.45
CA LEU A 35 21.74 -4.61 4.69
C LEU A 35 20.44 -5.43 4.85
N GLU A 36 19.33 -4.79 5.12
CA GLU A 36 18.00 -5.42 5.23
C GLU A 36 17.20 -5.29 3.91
N GLY A 37 17.78 -4.66 2.88
CA GLY A 37 17.15 -4.45 1.56
C GLY A 37 16.19 -3.27 1.48
N PHE A 38 16.11 -2.43 2.51
CA PHE A 38 15.31 -1.21 2.48
C PHE A 38 16.07 -0.07 1.81
N LYS A 39 15.42 0.60 0.86
CA LYS A 39 16.03 1.71 0.14
C LYS A 39 15.97 3.02 0.93
N TYR A 40 17.11 3.72 0.96
CA TYR A 40 17.28 5.05 1.56
C TYR A 40 17.91 6.04 0.57
N PRO A 41 17.62 7.34 0.68
CA PRO A 41 18.22 8.34 -0.20
C PRO A 41 19.73 8.51 0.10
N VAL A 42 20.53 8.49 -0.94
CA VAL A 42 21.97 8.78 -0.90
C VAL A 42 22.26 9.92 -1.86
N ILE A 43 23.04 10.92 -1.39
CA ILE A 43 23.33 12.15 -2.12
C ILE A 43 24.68 12.07 -2.86
N ASP A 44 24.64 12.30 -4.16
CA ASP A 44 25.83 12.60 -4.95
C ASP A 44 26.24 14.08 -4.71
N LYS A 45 27.27 14.28 -3.92
CA LYS A 45 27.75 15.62 -3.54
C LYS A 45 28.24 16.44 -4.72
N ASN A 46 28.69 15.80 -5.80
CA ASN A 46 29.19 16.49 -6.99
C ASN A 46 28.04 17.09 -7.84
N LYS A 47 26.83 16.48 -7.72
CA LYS A 47 25.62 16.96 -8.41
C LYS A 47 24.73 17.83 -7.55
N CYS A 48 24.83 17.69 -6.22
CA CYS A 48 23.97 18.40 -5.28
C CYS A 48 24.30 19.89 -5.22
N ILE A 49 23.30 20.73 -5.48
CA ILE A 49 23.39 22.19 -5.42
C ILE A 49 22.83 22.77 -4.11
N ASP A 50 22.57 21.96 -3.11
CA ASP A 50 22.02 22.31 -1.79
C ASP A 50 20.74 23.18 -1.81
N CYS A 51 19.90 23.04 -2.84
CA CYS A 51 18.66 23.83 -3.00
C CYS A 51 17.59 23.56 -1.94
N GLY A 52 17.71 22.52 -1.13
CA GLY A 52 16.79 22.17 -0.04
C GLY A 52 15.44 21.57 -0.44
N LEU A 53 15.11 21.44 -1.72
CA LEU A 53 13.82 20.91 -2.20
C LEU A 53 13.51 19.51 -1.64
N CYS A 54 14.51 18.63 -1.56
CA CYS A 54 14.36 17.29 -1.00
C CYS A 54 13.93 17.29 0.48
N CYS A 55 14.35 18.31 1.24
CA CYS A 55 13.91 18.50 2.62
C CYS A 55 12.48 19.06 2.68
N LYS A 56 12.12 19.98 1.78
CA LYS A 56 10.80 20.61 1.72
C LYS A 56 9.69 19.59 1.46
N VAL A 57 9.92 18.61 0.57
CA VAL A 57 8.93 17.60 0.19
C VAL A 57 8.94 16.35 1.07
N CYS A 58 9.71 16.33 2.16
CA CYS A 58 9.74 15.18 3.06
C CYS A 58 8.46 15.14 3.91
N PRO A 59 7.59 14.12 3.75
CA PRO A 59 6.29 14.08 4.44
C PRO A 59 6.40 13.75 5.93
N LEU A 60 7.60 13.43 6.43
CA LEU A 60 7.80 13.15 7.86
C LEU A 60 7.63 14.37 8.76
N GLU A 61 7.73 15.57 8.21
CA GLU A 61 7.54 16.85 8.95
C GLU A 61 6.39 17.68 8.39
N ASN A 62 6.10 17.54 7.10
CA ASN A 62 5.10 18.34 6.41
C ASN A 62 4.13 17.40 5.70
N MET A 63 3.12 16.91 6.41
CA MET A 63 2.03 16.17 5.75
C MET A 63 1.18 17.16 4.94
N TYR A 64 1.08 16.89 3.66
CA TYR A 64 0.25 17.62 2.74
C TYR A 64 -1.12 16.92 2.63
N GLY A 65 -2.22 17.65 2.82
CA GLY A 65 -3.57 17.12 2.67
C GLY A 65 -4.62 17.99 3.36
N ASN A 66 -5.81 18.02 2.81
CA ASN A 66 -7.00 18.56 3.48
C ASN A 66 -7.61 17.44 4.31
N PHE A 67 -7.91 17.71 5.58
CA PHE A 67 -8.48 16.75 6.50
C PHE A 67 -9.94 17.08 6.76
N VAL A 68 -10.82 16.11 6.53
CA VAL A 68 -12.22 16.17 6.94
C VAL A 68 -12.32 15.62 8.36
N GLU A 69 -12.96 16.35 9.28
CA GLU A 69 -13.10 15.92 10.68
C GLU A 69 -14.17 14.83 10.82
N ASP A 70 -15.35 15.06 10.24
CA ASP A 70 -16.46 14.10 10.28
C ASP A 70 -16.38 13.11 9.11
N LYS A 71 -15.92 11.90 9.40
CA LYS A 71 -15.75 10.84 8.39
C LYS A 71 -16.89 9.85 8.47
N THR A 72 -17.66 9.77 7.39
CA THR A 72 -18.58 8.65 7.20
C THR A 72 -17.79 7.40 6.78
N SER A 73 -18.00 6.30 7.47
CA SER A 73 -17.33 5.03 7.17
C SER A 73 -18.34 3.92 6.89
N PHE A 74 -17.92 2.96 6.09
CA PHE A 74 -18.78 1.90 5.58
C PHE A 74 -18.11 0.54 5.67
N ALA A 75 -18.90 -0.46 6.08
CA ALA A 75 -18.65 -1.86 5.82
C ALA A 75 -19.19 -2.18 4.43
N CYS A 76 -18.38 -2.72 3.53
CA CYS A 76 -18.85 -2.96 2.17
C CYS A 76 -18.18 -4.17 1.50
N SER A 77 -18.96 -4.84 0.64
CA SER A 77 -18.52 -5.94 -0.21
C SER A 77 -19.11 -5.80 -1.61
N ALA A 78 -18.32 -6.04 -2.64
CA ALA A 78 -18.75 -5.91 -4.02
C ALA A 78 -19.94 -6.85 -4.33
N LYS A 79 -20.95 -6.35 -5.07
CA LYS A 79 -22.07 -7.15 -5.58
C LYS A 79 -21.60 -8.18 -6.61
N ASP A 80 -20.67 -7.78 -7.49
CA ASP A 80 -20.04 -8.69 -8.45
C ASP A 80 -18.94 -9.48 -7.74
N GLU A 81 -19.16 -10.79 -7.61
CA GLU A 81 -18.24 -11.72 -6.97
C GLU A 81 -16.84 -11.77 -7.59
N ASN A 82 -16.71 -11.39 -8.87
CA ASN A 82 -15.41 -11.34 -9.51
C ASN A 82 -14.46 -10.34 -8.81
N PHE A 83 -14.99 -9.23 -8.29
CA PHE A 83 -14.17 -8.29 -7.52
C PHE A 83 -13.78 -8.85 -6.16
N THR A 84 -14.67 -9.54 -5.45
CA THR A 84 -14.33 -10.15 -4.16
C THR A 84 -13.35 -11.31 -4.32
N LYS A 85 -13.53 -12.16 -5.32
CA LYS A 85 -12.63 -13.32 -5.61
C LYS A 85 -11.21 -12.88 -5.94
N GLN A 86 -11.05 -11.78 -6.70
CA GLN A 86 -9.75 -11.24 -7.12
C GLN A 86 -9.16 -10.23 -6.13
N SER A 87 -9.70 -10.11 -4.93
CA SER A 87 -9.33 -9.10 -3.93
C SER A 87 -8.94 -9.77 -2.61
N SER A 88 -8.13 -9.10 -1.81
CA SER A 88 -7.81 -9.53 -0.45
C SER A 88 -8.96 -9.30 0.55
N SER A 89 -9.94 -8.44 0.21
CA SER A 89 -11.06 -8.07 1.07
C SER A 89 -12.36 -8.01 0.28
N GLY A 90 -13.23 -7.03 0.51
CA GLY A 90 -14.54 -6.86 -0.13
C GLY A 90 -14.54 -6.35 -1.58
N GLY A 91 -13.38 -6.10 -2.21
CA GLY A 91 -13.28 -5.79 -3.64
C GLY A 91 -13.38 -4.32 -4.02
N VAL A 92 -13.41 -3.38 -3.08
CA VAL A 92 -13.62 -1.94 -3.34
C VAL A 92 -12.54 -1.34 -4.22
N PHE A 93 -11.26 -1.70 -4.03
CA PHE A 93 -10.20 -1.22 -4.91
C PHE A 93 -10.43 -1.63 -6.37
N GLY A 94 -10.86 -2.86 -6.60
CA GLY A 94 -11.19 -3.36 -7.94
C GLY A 94 -12.32 -2.56 -8.59
N ILE A 95 -13.36 -2.19 -7.82
CA ILE A 95 -14.46 -1.33 -8.29
C ILE A 95 -13.91 0.04 -8.69
N LEU A 96 -13.15 0.71 -7.82
CA LEU A 96 -12.57 2.03 -8.08
C LEU A 96 -11.66 2.01 -9.32
N ALA A 97 -10.75 1.03 -9.41
CA ALA A 97 -9.86 0.88 -10.55
C ALA A 97 -10.63 0.64 -11.85
N ASN A 98 -11.69 -0.19 -11.82
CA ASN A 98 -12.53 -0.46 -12.98
C ASN A 98 -13.39 0.74 -13.40
N MET A 99 -13.85 1.57 -12.44
CA MET A 99 -14.52 2.84 -12.76
C MET A 99 -13.58 3.79 -13.48
N TYR A 100 -12.35 3.94 -12.99
CA TYR A 100 -11.35 4.84 -13.53
C TYR A 100 -10.87 4.40 -14.92
N ILE A 101 -10.58 3.11 -15.12
CA ILE A 101 -10.10 2.61 -16.42
C ILE A 101 -11.16 2.76 -17.53
N LYS A 102 -12.45 2.64 -17.21
CA LYS A 102 -13.55 2.92 -18.13
C LYS A 102 -13.58 4.39 -18.59
N GLU A 103 -13.06 5.30 -17.80
CA GLU A 103 -12.91 6.72 -18.11
C GLU A 103 -11.53 7.05 -18.71
N GLN A 104 -10.81 6.05 -19.23
CA GLN A 104 -9.48 6.16 -19.83
C GLN A 104 -8.43 6.74 -18.87
N ALA A 105 -8.63 6.56 -17.58
CA ALA A 105 -7.68 6.98 -16.55
C ALA A 105 -6.48 6.03 -16.46
N VAL A 106 -5.43 6.50 -15.80
CA VAL A 106 -4.23 5.72 -15.49
C VAL A 106 -4.25 5.33 -14.03
N ILE A 107 -3.98 4.05 -13.75
CA ILE A 107 -3.94 3.51 -12.40
C ILE A 107 -2.49 3.19 -12.01
N TYR A 108 -2.06 3.67 -10.84
CA TYR A 108 -0.78 3.34 -10.25
C TYR A 108 -1.00 2.51 -8.99
N GLY A 109 -0.24 1.44 -8.83
CA GLY A 109 -0.30 0.58 -7.65
C GLY A 109 0.81 -0.45 -7.62
N ALA A 110 0.88 -1.20 -6.50
CA ALA A 110 1.89 -2.21 -6.29
C ALA A 110 1.61 -3.49 -7.09
N ALA A 111 2.62 -4.00 -7.79
CA ALA A 111 2.58 -5.24 -8.55
C ALA A 111 3.91 -6.00 -8.39
N PHE A 112 3.91 -7.29 -8.74
CA PHE A 112 5.15 -8.03 -8.93
C PHE A 112 5.76 -7.73 -10.30
N ASP A 113 7.10 -7.61 -10.34
CA ASP A 113 7.88 -7.69 -11.57
C ASP A 113 8.18 -9.17 -11.92
N ASP A 114 8.91 -9.38 -13.02
CA ASP A 114 9.24 -10.73 -13.52
C ASP A 114 10.20 -11.50 -12.59
N ASN A 115 10.81 -10.83 -11.61
CA ASN A 115 11.69 -11.40 -10.59
C ASN A 115 11.03 -11.46 -9.22
N TRP A 116 9.71 -11.32 -9.14
CA TRP A 116 8.93 -11.29 -7.90
C TRP A 116 9.28 -10.15 -6.94
N ASN A 117 9.98 -9.09 -7.38
CA ASN A 117 10.06 -7.87 -6.60
C ASN A 117 8.73 -7.14 -6.65
N VAL A 118 8.38 -6.44 -5.57
CA VAL A 118 7.20 -5.59 -5.57
C VAL A 118 7.61 -4.17 -5.99
N CYS A 119 6.96 -3.65 -7.00
CA CYS A 119 7.19 -2.29 -7.50
C CYS A 119 5.86 -1.59 -7.81
N HIS A 120 5.86 -0.25 -7.85
CA HIS A 120 4.72 0.49 -8.37
C HIS A 120 4.78 0.52 -9.89
N ILE A 121 3.70 0.07 -10.51
CA ILE A 121 3.54 0.08 -11.96
C ILE A 121 2.44 1.05 -12.38
N ARG A 122 2.49 1.47 -13.63
CA ARG A 122 1.49 2.21 -14.35
C ARG A 122 0.64 1.24 -15.17
N ALA A 123 -0.67 1.27 -15.01
CA ALA A 123 -1.63 0.47 -15.78
C ALA A 123 -2.64 1.41 -16.45
N ASP A 124 -2.80 1.29 -17.77
CA ASP A 124 -3.79 2.05 -18.55
C ASP A 124 -4.71 1.14 -19.38
N LYS A 125 -4.62 -0.18 -19.17
CA LYS A 125 -5.47 -1.19 -19.80
C LYS A 125 -6.15 -2.07 -18.74
N LYS A 126 -7.33 -2.55 -19.08
CA LYS A 126 -8.16 -3.36 -18.16
C LYS A 126 -7.51 -4.68 -17.75
N ASP A 127 -6.83 -5.35 -18.65
CA ASP A 127 -6.13 -6.61 -18.40
C ASP A 127 -4.93 -6.47 -17.45
N GLU A 128 -4.30 -5.29 -17.42
CA GLU A 128 -3.19 -4.98 -16.51
C GLU A 128 -3.64 -4.83 -15.06
N LEU A 129 -4.93 -4.49 -14.81
CA LEU A 129 -5.46 -4.29 -13.45
C LEU A 129 -5.30 -5.51 -12.55
N LYS A 130 -5.31 -6.72 -13.12
CA LYS A 130 -5.11 -7.96 -12.37
C LYS A 130 -3.80 -7.96 -11.57
N ARG A 131 -2.76 -7.32 -12.09
CA ARG A 131 -1.46 -7.22 -11.43
C ARG A 131 -1.50 -6.34 -10.18
N LEU A 132 -2.45 -5.39 -10.12
CA LEU A 132 -2.63 -4.47 -9.00
C LEU A 132 -3.51 -5.04 -7.88
N TYR A 133 -4.33 -6.04 -8.19
CA TYR A 133 -5.22 -6.66 -7.22
C TYR A 133 -4.43 -7.47 -6.18
N THR A 134 -5.07 -7.74 -5.06
CA THR A 134 -4.53 -8.44 -3.89
C THR A 134 -3.38 -7.71 -3.18
N SER A 135 -3.21 -8.01 -1.91
CA SER A 135 -2.13 -7.48 -1.07
C SER A 135 -0.79 -8.13 -1.42
N LYS A 136 0.27 -7.33 -1.46
CA LYS A 136 1.65 -7.79 -1.56
C LYS A 136 2.36 -7.36 -0.27
N TYR A 137 2.61 -8.31 0.62
CA TYR A 137 3.25 -8.03 1.91
C TYR A 137 4.77 -7.93 1.77
N VAL A 138 5.23 -6.96 0.99
CA VAL A 138 6.62 -6.57 0.76
C VAL A 138 6.66 -5.08 0.49
N GLN A 139 7.71 -4.35 0.92
CA GLN A 139 7.84 -2.94 0.55
C GLN A 139 7.95 -2.80 -0.97
N SER A 140 7.04 -2.03 -1.56
CA SER A 140 7.08 -1.73 -2.98
C SER A 140 8.16 -0.70 -3.31
N ASP A 141 8.95 -0.97 -4.35
CA ASP A 141 9.85 0.03 -4.95
C ASP A 141 9.04 1.03 -5.77
N MET A 142 9.18 2.30 -5.44
CA MET A 142 8.48 3.38 -6.14
C MET A 142 9.12 3.74 -7.48
N GLY A 143 10.43 3.48 -7.66
CA GLY A 143 11.15 3.88 -8.87
C GLY A 143 10.82 5.33 -9.28
N ASN A 144 10.40 5.50 -10.53
CA ASN A 144 9.99 6.79 -11.10
C ASN A 144 8.47 7.06 -11.02
N ALA A 145 7.70 6.27 -10.27
CA ALA A 145 6.24 6.37 -10.25
C ALA A 145 5.73 7.80 -9.98
N PHE A 146 6.32 8.53 -9.03
CA PHE A 146 5.88 9.90 -8.74
C PHE A 146 6.08 10.88 -9.91
N ARG A 147 7.20 10.77 -10.63
CA ARG A 147 7.46 11.58 -11.82
C ARG A 147 6.49 11.24 -12.94
N GLN A 148 6.18 9.95 -13.12
CA GLN A 148 5.20 9.47 -14.11
C GLN A 148 3.78 9.95 -13.77
N VAL A 149 3.36 9.82 -12.50
CA VAL A 149 2.07 10.35 -12.01
C VAL A 149 1.97 11.84 -12.32
N LYS A 150 3.00 12.63 -11.98
CA LYS A 150 3.01 14.07 -12.27
C LYS A 150 2.89 14.35 -13.76
N GLY A 151 3.63 13.63 -14.59
CA GLY A 151 3.55 13.76 -16.05
C GLY A 151 2.17 13.43 -16.61
N ASP A 152 1.52 12.34 -16.16
CA ASP A 152 0.17 12.01 -16.59
C ASP A 152 -0.86 13.07 -16.13
N LEU A 153 -0.73 13.59 -14.91
CA LEU A 153 -1.60 14.65 -14.37
C LEU A 153 -1.44 15.98 -15.12
N ASP A 154 -0.20 16.39 -15.38
CA ASP A 154 0.11 17.63 -16.11
C ASP A 154 -0.35 17.55 -17.59
N ASN A 155 -0.42 16.35 -18.16
CA ASN A 155 -1.02 16.08 -19.46
C ASN A 155 -2.56 15.92 -19.44
N GLY A 156 -3.21 16.27 -18.33
CA GLY A 156 -4.66 16.27 -18.18
C GLY A 156 -5.30 14.88 -17.99
N LYS A 157 -4.53 13.81 -17.87
CA LYS A 157 -5.08 12.47 -17.61
C LYS A 157 -5.65 12.37 -16.21
N LYS A 158 -6.75 11.62 -16.06
CA LYS A 158 -7.21 11.17 -14.76
C LYS A 158 -6.27 10.11 -14.23
N VAL A 159 -5.93 10.20 -12.95
CA VAL A 159 -5.01 9.25 -12.28
C VAL A 159 -5.67 8.72 -11.01
N LEU A 160 -5.63 7.41 -10.81
CA LEU A 160 -5.83 6.76 -9.52
C LEU A 160 -4.47 6.26 -9.02
N PHE A 161 -4.03 6.74 -7.86
CA PHE A 161 -2.81 6.27 -7.22
C PHE A 161 -3.16 5.53 -5.93
N ALA A 162 -2.76 4.26 -5.83
CA ALA A 162 -2.93 3.44 -4.64
C ALA A 162 -1.58 3.10 -4.01
N GLY A 163 -1.44 3.35 -2.71
CA GLY A 163 -0.19 3.07 -1.98
C GLY A 163 -0.37 3.03 -0.47
N THR A 164 0.71 2.74 0.25
CA THR A 164 0.69 2.89 1.72
C THR A 164 0.50 4.36 2.12
N PRO A 165 0.02 4.65 3.34
CA PRO A 165 -0.17 6.05 3.78
C PRO A 165 1.07 6.93 3.61
N CYS A 166 2.26 6.39 3.89
CA CYS A 166 3.52 7.12 3.71
C CYS A 166 3.87 7.36 2.22
N GLN A 167 3.48 6.46 1.31
CA GLN A 167 3.67 6.64 -0.13
C GLN A 167 2.70 7.70 -0.68
N VAL A 168 1.44 7.67 -0.26
CA VAL A 168 0.45 8.70 -0.63
C VAL A 168 0.86 10.07 -0.10
N ALA A 169 1.25 10.16 1.17
CA ALA A 169 1.77 11.41 1.75
C ALA A 169 3.01 11.92 1.01
N GLY A 170 3.92 11.00 0.62
CA GLY A 170 5.07 11.33 -0.21
C GLY A 170 4.71 11.87 -1.59
N LEU A 171 3.73 11.26 -2.27
CA LEU A 171 3.22 11.74 -3.55
C LEU A 171 2.62 13.15 -3.42
N LYS A 172 1.71 13.35 -2.47
CA LYS A 172 1.07 14.66 -2.23
C LYS A 172 2.12 15.75 -1.92
N SER A 173 3.11 15.43 -1.07
CA SER A 173 4.22 16.34 -0.76
C SER A 173 5.11 16.65 -1.99
N TYR A 174 5.34 15.66 -2.86
CA TYR A 174 6.07 15.86 -4.12
C TYR A 174 5.32 16.74 -5.10
N LEU A 175 4.01 16.55 -5.25
CA LEU A 175 3.17 17.33 -6.17
C LEU A 175 3.02 18.79 -5.74
N GLN A 176 3.07 19.09 -4.43
CA GLN A 176 3.00 20.45 -3.82
C GLN A 176 1.72 21.24 -4.18
N LYS A 177 0.76 20.63 -4.84
CA LYS A 177 -0.56 21.20 -5.15
C LYS A 177 -1.60 20.09 -5.24
N ASP A 178 -2.87 20.44 -5.09
CA ASP A 178 -3.96 19.53 -5.35
C ASP A 178 -4.28 19.46 -6.84
N TYR A 179 -4.50 18.23 -7.31
CA TYR A 179 -4.94 17.94 -8.66
C TYR A 179 -6.36 17.38 -8.63
N LEU A 180 -7.29 18.05 -9.30
CA LEU A 180 -8.69 17.59 -9.38
C LEU A 180 -8.81 16.24 -10.11
N ASN A 181 -7.89 15.95 -11.03
CA ASN A 181 -7.80 14.71 -11.79
C ASN A 181 -7.00 13.58 -11.10
N LEU A 182 -6.58 13.77 -9.84
CA LEU A 182 -5.93 12.73 -9.02
C LEU A 182 -6.91 12.19 -7.96
N LEU A 183 -7.16 10.89 -7.96
CA LEU A 183 -7.70 10.16 -6.81
C LEU A 183 -6.57 9.42 -6.13
N SER A 184 -6.35 9.68 -4.85
CA SER A 184 -5.39 8.96 -4.02
C SER A 184 -6.09 8.01 -3.07
N VAL A 185 -5.65 6.75 -3.07
CA VAL A 185 -6.21 5.68 -2.23
C VAL A 185 -5.10 5.11 -1.36
N ASP A 186 -5.30 5.07 -0.05
CA ASP A 186 -4.43 4.33 0.84
C ASP A 186 -5.18 3.19 1.55
N PHE A 187 -4.49 2.51 2.44
CA PHE A 187 -5.08 1.44 3.24
C PHE A 187 -4.52 1.43 4.66
N ILE A 188 -5.24 0.80 5.59
CA ILE A 188 -4.69 0.55 6.93
C ILE A 188 -3.47 -0.36 6.77
N CYS A 189 -2.30 0.21 7.04
CA CYS A 189 -1.02 -0.45 6.82
C CYS A 189 -0.46 -0.98 8.14
N HIS A 190 -0.24 -2.30 8.21
CA HIS A 190 0.40 -2.95 9.34
C HIS A 190 1.89 -2.54 9.47
N GLY A 191 2.59 -2.56 8.35
CA GLY A 191 4.01 -2.27 8.16
C GLY A 191 4.49 -2.92 6.87
N VAL A 192 5.66 -2.55 6.39
CA VAL A 192 6.21 -3.11 5.13
C VAL A 192 7.40 -4.02 5.40
N PRO A 193 7.31 -5.30 5.00
CA PRO A 193 8.40 -6.26 5.13
C PRO A 193 9.60 -5.95 4.22
N SER A 194 10.76 -6.46 4.63
CA SER A 194 12.02 -6.36 3.92
C SER A 194 11.96 -7.00 2.53
N PRO A 195 12.34 -6.27 1.45
CA PRO A 195 12.48 -6.83 0.11
C PRO A 195 13.54 -7.93 0.03
N LEU A 196 14.64 -7.82 0.80
CA LEU A 196 15.69 -8.82 0.82
C LEU A 196 15.22 -10.15 1.44
N VAL A 197 14.48 -10.09 2.56
CA VAL A 197 13.90 -11.29 3.18
C VAL A 197 12.93 -11.97 2.21
N TRP A 198 12.13 -11.19 1.50
CA TRP A 198 11.23 -11.71 0.47
C TRP A 198 12.00 -12.42 -0.65
N GLN A 199 13.02 -11.79 -1.21
CA GLN A 199 13.85 -12.39 -2.27
C GLN A 199 14.52 -13.70 -1.83
N ARG A 200 15.05 -13.72 -0.61
CA ARG A 200 15.64 -14.94 -0.03
C ARG A 200 14.60 -16.06 0.15
N TYR A 201 13.37 -15.67 0.55
CA TYR A 201 12.27 -16.63 0.67
C TYR A 201 11.89 -17.22 -0.69
N ILE A 202 11.74 -16.41 -1.74
CA ILE A 202 11.43 -16.89 -3.10
C ILE A 202 12.51 -17.84 -3.62
N ILE A 203 13.79 -17.47 -3.51
CA ILE A 203 14.91 -18.33 -3.91
C ILE A 203 14.88 -19.68 -3.16
N ALA A 204 14.64 -19.66 -1.85
CA ALA A 204 14.56 -20.87 -1.04
C ALA A 204 13.37 -21.75 -1.45
N MET A 205 12.22 -21.14 -1.80
CA MET A 205 11.04 -21.88 -2.25
C MET A 205 11.24 -22.49 -3.63
N GLU A 206 11.80 -21.76 -4.61
CA GLU A 206 12.14 -22.33 -5.92
C GLU A 206 13.11 -23.51 -5.80
N LYS A 207 14.12 -23.39 -4.91
CA LYS A 207 15.05 -24.50 -4.61
C LYS A 207 14.35 -25.69 -3.97
N LYS A 208 13.48 -25.46 -2.98
CA LYS A 208 12.69 -26.50 -2.28
C LYS A 208 11.78 -27.24 -3.25
N LEU A 209 11.13 -26.51 -4.15
CA LEU A 209 10.17 -27.05 -5.13
C LEU A 209 10.86 -27.59 -6.38
N ASN A 210 12.15 -27.36 -6.54
CA ASN A 210 12.94 -27.67 -7.73
C ASN A 210 12.26 -27.19 -9.03
N ASN A 211 11.60 -26.03 -8.95
CA ASN A 211 10.82 -25.47 -10.06
C ASN A 211 10.69 -23.95 -9.94
N LYS A 212 10.41 -23.28 -11.06
CA LYS A 212 10.15 -21.84 -11.11
C LYS A 212 8.73 -21.51 -10.66
N ILE A 213 8.61 -20.46 -9.86
CA ILE A 213 7.32 -19.92 -9.42
C ILE A 213 6.70 -19.10 -10.56
N THR A 214 5.42 -19.30 -10.82
CA THR A 214 4.64 -18.61 -11.89
C THR A 214 3.48 -17.78 -11.36
N GLU A 215 3.04 -18.03 -10.12
CA GLU A 215 1.98 -17.25 -9.48
C GLU A 215 2.20 -17.20 -7.97
N ILE A 216 1.88 -16.05 -7.37
CA ILE A 216 1.94 -15.84 -5.92
C ILE A 216 0.67 -15.14 -5.46
N SER A 217 0.03 -15.67 -4.42
CA SER A 217 -1.05 -15.01 -3.70
C SER A 217 -0.79 -15.04 -2.19
N PHE A 218 -0.73 -13.87 -1.57
CA PHE A 218 -0.63 -13.76 -0.11
C PHE A 218 -1.95 -13.99 0.60
N ARG A 219 -3.06 -13.89 -0.12
CA ARG A 219 -4.41 -13.87 0.43
C ARG A 219 -5.37 -14.69 -0.44
N ASP A 220 -5.02 -15.94 -0.75
CA ASP A 220 -5.92 -16.85 -1.43
C ASP A 220 -7.07 -17.27 -0.50
N LYS A 221 -8.30 -17.03 -0.93
CA LYS A 221 -9.52 -17.25 -0.14
C LYS A 221 -10.15 -18.63 -0.36
N LYS A 222 -9.35 -19.65 -0.66
CA LYS A 222 -9.84 -21.01 -0.92
C LYS A 222 -10.85 -21.49 0.13
N ASP A 223 -10.56 -21.24 1.42
CA ASP A 223 -11.41 -21.61 2.55
C ASP A 223 -12.02 -20.39 3.25
N GLY A 224 -12.36 -19.34 2.47
CA GLY A 224 -12.96 -18.11 2.94
C GLY A 224 -11.96 -17.03 3.32
N TRP A 225 -12.49 -15.83 3.54
CA TRP A 225 -11.68 -14.61 3.76
C TRP A 225 -10.85 -14.66 5.06
N LYS A 226 -11.40 -15.21 6.15
CA LYS A 226 -10.68 -15.29 7.44
C LYS A 226 -9.62 -16.38 7.46
N ASN A 227 -9.84 -17.46 6.70
CA ASN A 227 -8.98 -18.64 6.66
C ASN A 227 -8.12 -18.67 5.39
N TYR A 228 -7.57 -17.52 5.01
CA TYR A 228 -6.80 -17.39 3.79
C TYR A 228 -5.47 -18.15 3.82
N TYR A 229 -5.01 -18.46 2.63
CA TYR A 229 -3.76 -19.16 2.38
C TYR A 229 -2.72 -18.26 1.70
N PHE A 230 -1.46 -18.54 1.97
CA PHE A 230 -0.38 -18.20 1.08
C PHE A 230 -0.32 -19.27 -0.01
N LYS A 231 -0.41 -18.87 -1.27
CA LYS A 231 -0.43 -19.76 -2.44
C LYS A 231 0.77 -19.48 -3.33
N LEU A 232 1.42 -20.56 -3.80
CA LEU A 232 2.41 -20.53 -4.89
C LEU A 232 1.98 -21.51 -5.97
N SER A 233 2.06 -21.11 -7.25
CA SER A 233 1.98 -22.02 -8.40
C SER A 233 3.33 -22.09 -9.10
N THR A 234 3.65 -23.20 -9.71
CA THR A 234 4.93 -23.47 -10.38
C THR A 234 4.75 -23.75 -11.87
N ALA A 235 5.82 -23.69 -12.64
CA ALA A 235 5.79 -23.85 -14.09
C ALA A 235 5.33 -25.22 -14.57
N ASN A 236 5.49 -26.28 -13.75
CA ASN A 236 4.97 -27.62 -14.03
C ASN A 236 3.50 -27.82 -13.63
N GLY A 237 2.85 -26.78 -13.10
CA GLY A 237 1.45 -26.79 -12.71
C GLY A 237 1.16 -27.18 -11.26
N ASP A 238 2.19 -27.47 -10.44
CA ASP A 238 1.98 -27.73 -9.01
C ASP A 238 1.52 -26.47 -8.28
N VAL A 239 0.62 -26.66 -7.31
CA VAL A 239 0.09 -25.57 -6.49
C VAL A 239 0.28 -25.89 -5.02
N PHE A 240 0.94 -24.98 -4.30
CA PHE A 240 1.20 -25.07 -2.88
C PHE A 240 0.33 -24.11 -2.11
N TYR A 241 -0.33 -24.62 -1.08
CA TYR A 241 -1.14 -23.85 -0.14
C TYR A 241 -0.58 -24.03 1.27
N GLU A 242 -0.25 -22.95 1.95
CA GLU A 242 0.06 -22.96 3.37
C GLU A 242 -0.83 -21.93 4.08
N LYS A 243 -1.45 -22.31 5.20
CA LYS A 243 -2.22 -21.36 6.01
C LYS A 243 -1.31 -20.17 6.40
N HIS A 244 -1.87 -18.97 6.43
CA HIS A 244 -1.10 -17.76 6.75
C HIS A 244 -0.31 -17.86 8.07
N GLY A 245 -0.86 -18.56 9.09
CA GLY A 245 -0.19 -18.79 10.38
C GLY A 245 0.87 -19.92 10.37
N GLU A 246 0.95 -20.70 9.30
CA GLU A 246 1.91 -21.83 9.12
C GLU A 246 3.05 -21.41 8.18
N ASN A 247 2.76 -20.64 7.14
CA ASN A 247 3.75 -20.17 6.19
C ASN A 247 4.83 -19.32 6.91
N ILE A 248 6.09 -19.72 6.76
CA ILE A 248 7.19 -19.12 7.52
C ILE A 248 7.38 -17.62 7.23
N TYR A 249 7.16 -17.20 5.97
CA TYR A 249 7.25 -15.78 5.61
C TYR A 249 6.09 -14.99 6.24
N MET A 250 4.84 -15.46 6.08
CA MET A 250 3.69 -14.80 6.67
C MET A 250 3.76 -14.77 8.20
N LYS A 251 4.22 -15.85 8.82
CA LYS A 251 4.43 -15.94 10.27
C LYS A 251 5.43 -14.90 10.79
N GLY A 252 6.55 -14.72 10.07
CA GLY A 252 7.54 -13.71 10.41
C GLY A 252 7.00 -12.28 10.22
N PHE A 253 6.24 -12.03 9.17
CA PHE A 253 5.54 -10.75 8.94
C PHE A 253 4.54 -10.44 10.06
N LEU A 254 3.66 -11.38 10.40
CA LEU A 254 2.64 -11.20 11.44
C LEU A 254 3.24 -11.07 12.85
N LYS A 255 4.49 -11.50 13.05
CA LYS A 255 5.27 -11.30 14.27
C LYS A 255 6.18 -10.07 14.23
N ASP A 256 6.06 -9.23 13.22
CA ASP A 256 6.82 -7.98 13.08
C ASP A 256 8.34 -8.15 13.01
N LEU A 257 8.86 -9.31 12.54
CA LEU A 257 10.30 -9.64 12.66
C LEU A 257 11.19 -8.84 11.71
N TYR A 258 10.71 -8.44 10.54
CA TYR A 258 11.52 -7.83 9.48
C TYR A 258 10.80 -6.68 8.76
N LEU A 259 10.09 -5.87 9.54
CA LEU A 259 9.47 -4.65 9.04
C LEU A 259 10.50 -3.52 8.93
N ARG A 260 10.23 -2.58 8.03
CA ARG A 260 11.04 -1.37 7.92
C ARG A 260 11.14 -0.64 9.26
N PRO A 261 12.34 -0.17 9.67
CA PRO A 261 12.54 0.49 10.97
C PRO A 261 11.56 1.64 11.27
N SER A 262 11.12 2.38 10.24
CA SER A 262 10.12 3.45 10.40
C SER A 262 8.70 2.95 10.70
N CYS A 263 8.39 1.66 10.47
CA CYS A 263 7.06 1.11 10.76
C CYS A 263 6.82 0.92 12.25
N TYR A 264 7.89 0.78 13.05
CA TYR A 264 7.80 0.65 14.52
C TYR A 264 7.57 1.99 15.24
N ASP A 265 7.67 3.12 14.52
CA ASP A 265 7.36 4.47 14.99
C ASP A 265 6.77 5.27 13.83
N CYS A 266 5.65 4.77 13.28
CA CYS A 266 5.10 5.27 12.02
C CYS A 266 4.30 6.56 12.22
N LYS A 267 4.76 7.65 11.61
CA LYS A 267 4.09 8.96 11.65
C LYS A 267 2.78 9.03 10.84
N PHE A 268 2.51 8.00 10.03
CA PHE A 268 1.33 7.94 9.14
C PHE A 268 0.21 7.05 9.69
N LYS A 269 0.35 6.51 10.90
CA LYS A 269 -0.72 5.80 11.61
C LYS A 269 -1.58 6.82 12.37
N THR A 270 -2.52 7.39 11.66
CA THR A 270 -3.44 8.41 12.13
C THR A 270 -4.72 8.35 11.30
N LEU A 271 -5.83 8.84 11.82
CA LEU A 271 -7.06 9.02 11.04
C LEU A 271 -7.01 10.27 10.14
N HIS A 272 -6.06 11.17 10.36
CA HIS A 272 -5.76 12.28 9.44
C HIS A 272 -4.95 11.75 8.26
N ARG A 273 -5.64 11.38 7.17
CA ARG A 273 -5.04 10.77 5.98
C ARG A 273 -4.72 11.80 4.91
N ALA A 274 -3.61 11.62 4.23
CA ALA A 274 -3.29 12.39 3.02
C ALA A 274 -4.05 11.89 1.78
N SER A 275 -4.60 10.68 1.84
CA SER A 275 -5.40 10.07 0.77
C SER A 275 -6.80 10.66 0.68
N ASP A 276 -7.43 10.53 -0.49
CA ASP A 276 -8.83 10.86 -0.68
C ASP A 276 -9.75 9.76 -0.11
N ILE A 277 -9.36 8.48 -0.26
CA ILE A 277 -10.09 7.31 0.25
C ILE A 277 -9.12 6.39 0.98
N THR A 278 -9.54 5.85 2.12
CA THR A 278 -8.84 4.79 2.84
C THR A 278 -9.65 3.50 2.77
N LEU A 279 -8.96 2.39 2.49
CA LEU A 279 -9.53 1.04 2.46
C LEU A 279 -8.87 0.16 3.53
N ALA A 280 -9.58 -0.85 4.01
CA ALA A 280 -9.04 -1.86 4.92
C ALA A 280 -9.79 -3.18 4.82
N ASP A 281 -9.20 -4.26 5.33
CA ASP A 281 -9.96 -5.41 5.79
C ASP A 281 -10.78 -5.00 7.01
N PHE A 282 -12.04 -5.39 7.11
CA PHE A 282 -12.86 -5.09 8.28
C PHE A 282 -12.81 -6.23 9.30
N TRP A 283 -11.66 -6.40 9.93
CA TRP A 283 -11.52 -7.38 11.02
C TRP A 283 -12.50 -7.08 12.16
N GLY A 284 -13.16 -8.11 12.68
CA GLY A 284 -14.11 -8.02 13.81
C GLY A 284 -15.46 -7.42 13.44
N ILE A 285 -15.80 -7.26 12.16
CA ILE A 285 -17.08 -6.73 11.70
C ILE A 285 -18.28 -7.47 12.29
N GLU A 286 -18.18 -8.79 12.51
CA GLU A 286 -19.22 -9.62 13.10
C GLU A 286 -19.55 -9.26 14.56
N LYS A 287 -18.73 -8.45 15.23
CA LYS A 287 -19.03 -7.90 16.56
C LYS A 287 -19.84 -6.61 16.48
N ILE A 288 -19.87 -5.99 15.30
CA ILE A 288 -20.59 -4.73 15.05
C ILE A 288 -21.89 -5.04 14.28
N ILE A 289 -21.81 -5.93 13.29
CA ILE A 289 -22.93 -6.39 12.47
C ILE A 289 -22.93 -7.93 12.47
N PRO A 290 -23.58 -8.59 13.46
CA PRO A 290 -23.49 -10.04 13.65
C PRO A 290 -24.00 -10.86 12.46
N GLU A 291 -24.99 -10.36 11.72
CA GLU A 291 -25.63 -11.02 10.59
C GLU A 291 -24.88 -10.86 9.26
N ILE A 292 -23.80 -10.09 9.22
CA ILE A 292 -23.06 -9.85 7.98
C ILE A 292 -22.36 -11.11 7.46
N ASN A 293 -22.52 -11.41 6.18
CA ASN A 293 -21.78 -12.50 5.57
C ASN A 293 -20.33 -12.09 5.30
N VAL A 294 -19.39 -12.68 6.04
CA VAL A 294 -17.94 -12.41 5.93
C VAL A 294 -17.19 -13.37 5.00
N GLU A 295 -17.83 -14.39 4.45
CA GLU A 295 -17.17 -15.46 3.69
C GLU A 295 -16.32 -14.95 2.52
N LYS A 296 -16.85 -13.98 1.78
CA LYS A 296 -16.19 -13.40 0.60
C LYS A 296 -15.26 -12.22 0.93
N GLY A 297 -15.30 -11.73 2.17
CA GLY A 297 -14.56 -10.58 2.66
C GLY A 297 -15.36 -9.30 2.69
N VAL A 298 -15.11 -8.51 3.74
CA VAL A 298 -15.73 -7.19 3.95
C VAL A 298 -14.62 -6.16 4.06
N SER A 299 -14.75 -5.08 3.31
CA SER A 299 -13.87 -3.92 3.41
C SER A 299 -14.46 -2.88 4.37
N LEU A 300 -13.61 -2.28 5.20
CA LEU A 300 -13.85 -1.00 5.82
C LEU A 300 -13.35 0.09 4.88
N CYS A 301 -14.17 1.09 4.60
CA CYS A 301 -13.75 2.24 3.79
C CYS A 301 -14.31 3.55 4.31
N TRP A 302 -13.56 4.62 4.12
CA TRP A 302 -14.00 5.99 4.39
C TRP A 302 -13.28 6.97 3.46
N ALA A 303 -13.88 8.14 3.26
CA ALA A 303 -13.23 9.24 2.57
C ALA A 303 -12.59 10.23 3.55
N SER A 304 -11.56 10.93 3.09
CA SER A 304 -10.85 11.98 3.82
C SER A 304 -10.79 13.29 3.02
N SER A 305 -11.56 13.40 1.92
CA SER A 305 -11.76 14.61 1.13
C SER A 305 -13.14 14.58 0.48
N GLU A 306 -13.70 15.75 0.15
CA GLU A 306 -14.99 15.89 -0.56
C GLU A 306 -14.99 15.13 -1.91
N LYS A 307 -13.85 15.18 -2.61
CA LYS A 307 -13.65 14.39 -3.84
C LYS A 307 -13.72 12.90 -3.55
N GLY A 308 -13.10 12.47 -2.47
CA GLY A 308 -13.13 11.08 -1.99
C GLY A 308 -14.56 10.64 -1.69
N ASP A 309 -15.35 11.44 -0.97
CA ASP A 309 -16.76 11.16 -0.67
C ASP A 309 -17.57 10.97 -1.96
N THR A 310 -17.48 11.93 -2.88
CA THR A 310 -18.21 11.87 -4.17
C THR A 310 -17.89 10.58 -4.95
N ILE A 311 -16.64 10.14 -4.93
CA ILE A 311 -16.21 8.94 -5.68
C ILE A 311 -16.57 7.66 -4.92
N LEU A 312 -16.43 7.67 -3.60
CA LEU A 312 -16.82 6.55 -2.74
C LEU A 312 -18.32 6.27 -2.87
N ASP A 313 -19.17 7.27 -2.83
CA ASP A 313 -20.62 7.13 -3.04
C ASP A 313 -20.97 6.45 -4.37
N LYS A 314 -20.24 6.78 -5.44
CA LYS A 314 -20.41 6.11 -6.74
C LYS A 314 -19.98 4.63 -6.67
N ALA A 315 -18.90 4.34 -5.96
CA ALA A 315 -18.40 2.97 -5.79
C ALA A 315 -19.35 2.14 -4.92
N LEU A 316 -19.92 2.71 -3.85
CA LEU A 316 -20.87 2.05 -2.94
C LEU A 316 -22.13 1.55 -3.66
N LYS A 317 -22.58 2.18 -4.74
CA LYS A 317 -23.68 1.68 -5.59
C LYS A 317 -23.44 0.29 -6.17
N GLN A 318 -22.16 -0.10 -6.32
CA GLN A 318 -21.73 -1.40 -6.82
C GLN A 318 -21.42 -2.39 -5.67
N THR A 319 -21.71 -2.02 -4.42
CA THR A 319 -21.48 -2.85 -3.22
C THR A 319 -22.78 -3.09 -2.45
N ILE A 320 -22.79 -4.14 -1.65
CA ILE A 320 -23.65 -4.28 -0.47
C ILE A 320 -22.87 -3.56 0.63
N TYR A 321 -23.48 -2.58 1.27
CA TYR A 321 -22.80 -1.77 2.29
C TYR A 321 -23.72 -1.39 3.44
N GLU A 322 -23.10 -1.13 4.58
CA GLU A 322 -23.72 -0.53 5.76
C GLU A 322 -22.84 0.57 6.31
N GLN A 323 -23.44 1.64 6.78
CA GLN A 323 -22.73 2.70 7.48
C GLN A 323 -22.37 2.24 8.89
N VAL A 324 -21.14 2.53 9.32
CA VAL A 324 -20.62 2.13 10.63
C VAL A 324 -19.90 3.30 11.30
N ASP A 325 -19.84 3.28 12.62
CA ASP A 325 -19.00 4.21 13.37
C ASP A 325 -17.51 3.86 13.16
N LEU A 326 -16.71 4.83 12.70
CA LEU A 326 -15.30 4.63 12.41
C LEU A 326 -14.50 4.30 13.68
N ASN A 327 -14.84 4.91 14.83
CA ASN A 327 -14.13 4.67 16.07
C ASN A 327 -14.37 3.24 16.59
N GLU A 328 -15.58 2.72 16.41
CA GLU A 328 -15.87 1.31 16.72
C GLU A 328 -15.14 0.37 15.73
N ALA A 329 -15.16 0.68 14.44
CA ALA A 329 -14.53 -0.14 13.41
C ALA A 329 -13.00 -0.29 13.61
N ILE A 330 -12.30 0.81 13.98
CA ILE A 330 -10.85 0.79 14.17
C ILE A 330 -10.40 0.08 15.45
N LYS A 331 -11.28 -0.17 16.44
CA LYS A 331 -10.92 -0.98 17.62
C LYS A 331 -10.40 -2.37 17.25
N HIS A 332 -10.87 -2.92 16.15
CA HIS A 332 -10.44 -4.21 15.60
C HIS A 332 -9.38 -4.08 14.48
N ASN A 333 -8.98 -2.84 14.17
CA ASN A 333 -7.93 -2.48 13.22
C ASN A 333 -6.90 -1.53 13.84
N PRO A 334 -6.21 -1.92 14.93
CA PRO A 334 -5.34 -1.01 15.69
C PRO A 334 -4.22 -0.39 14.85
N SER A 335 -3.82 -1.03 13.75
CA SER A 335 -2.84 -0.50 12.79
C SER A 335 -3.29 0.80 12.09
N ALA A 336 -4.56 1.20 12.24
CA ALA A 336 -5.05 2.50 11.76
C ALA A 336 -4.35 3.67 12.46
N ILE A 337 -4.10 3.53 13.77
CA ILE A 337 -3.61 4.59 14.66
C ILE A 337 -2.41 4.19 15.54
N THR A 338 -2.09 2.89 15.62
CA THR A 338 -1.04 2.39 16.52
C THR A 338 0.08 1.70 15.73
N SER A 339 1.33 2.08 16.01
CA SER A 339 2.50 1.42 15.44
C SER A 339 2.71 0.04 16.08
N VAL A 340 3.23 -0.89 15.28
CA VAL A 340 3.65 -2.20 15.78
C VAL A 340 4.84 -2.07 16.73
N LYS A 341 4.99 -3.00 17.65
CA LYS A 341 6.11 -3.00 18.60
C LYS A 341 7.30 -3.75 17.99
N ARG A 342 8.49 -3.17 18.10
CA ARG A 342 9.71 -3.90 17.77
C ARG A 342 9.96 -4.96 18.84
N LEU A 343 10.15 -6.21 18.43
CA LEU A 343 10.59 -7.25 19.37
C LEU A 343 11.99 -6.89 19.86
N SER A 344 12.17 -6.92 21.19
CA SER A 344 13.51 -6.82 21.77
C SER A 344 14.24 -8.16 21.64
N LEU A 345 15.57 -8.14 21.60
CA LEU A 345 16.41 -9.36 21.58
C LEU A 345 16.11 -10.34 22.74
N ILE A 346 15.52 -9.86 23.83
CA ILE A 346 15.08 -10.67 24.98
C ILE A 346 13.93 -11.64 24.58
N HIS A 347 13.21 -11.36 23.49
CA HIS A 347 12.07 -12.17 23.04
C HIS A 347 12.44 -13.10 21.84
N ILE A 348 13.69 -13.05 21.42
CA ILE A 348 14.26 -13.90 20.36
C ILE A 348 15.14 -14.96 21.00
#